data_0d90b128f55d7fa018a36b04f293eb98
#
_entry.id   0d90b128f55d7fa018a36b04f293eb98
#
_cell.length_a   1.000
_cell.length_b   1.000
_cell.length_c   1.000
_cell.angle_alpha   90.00
_cell.angle_beta   90.00
_cell.angle_gamma   90.00
#
_symmetry.space_group_name_H-M   'P 1'
#
loop_
_entity.id
_entity.type
_entity.pdbx_description
1 polymer ?
#
loop_
_entity_poly.entity_id
_entity_poly.type
_entity_poly.pdbx_seq_one_letter_code
_entity_poly.pdbx_strand_id
1 'polypeptide(L)'
;EKSDVLPDDYEDLFKSEIEKITEANSSTLAKYVMHRNIIIRLFETGLRKTDTGKFKKEEYIHNLIYPQRKTSDDISEEAHNLWLIDERLSYCSYIASDIPFDKEKERPDILFMDRPFAVSDSNEEGVYDSIIIIELKRPMRNNYTKDENPIDQLYGYVRKIRDGKAEDRYGRKIRVSESTK
;
A
#
# COMPACT_ATOMS: atom_id res chain seq x y z
N GLU A 1 53.46 -1.88 22.14
CA GLU A 1 52.06 -2.15 22.50
C GLU A 1 51.45 -0.84 23.00
N LYS A 2 50.66 -0.18 22.17
CA LYS A 2 49.78 0.92 22.61
C LYS A 2 48.57 0.24 23.24
N SER A 3 48.44 0.38 24.56
CA SER A 3 47.19 0.00 25.22
C SER A 3 46.09 0.94 24.69
N ASP A 4 45.07 0.38 24.06
CA ASP A 4 43.82 1.07 23.76
C ASP A 4 43.08 1.33 25.08
N VAL A 5 43.54 2.32 25.83
CA VAL A 5 42.82 2.86 26.99
C VAL A 5 41.85 3.89 26.44
N LEU A 6 40.55 3.62 26.59
CA LEU A 6 39.51 4.58 26.27
C LEU A 6 39.74 5.88 27.07
N PRO A 7 39.45 7.07 26.52
CA PRO A 7 39.53 8.34 27.25
C PRO A 7 38.71 8.28 28.55
N ASP A 8 39.16 8.94 29.58
CA ASP A 8 38.51 8.94 30.91
C ASP A 8 37.06 9.49 30.88
N ASP A 9 36.72 10.29 29.86
CA ASP A 9 35.41 10.84 29.64
C ASP A 9 34.48 10.00 28.70
N TYR A 10 34.98 8.85 28.20
CA TYR A 10 34.23 8.03 27.26
C TYR A 10 32.86 7.55 27.81
N GLU A 11 32.84 7.12 29.08
CA GLU A 11 31.60 6.62 29.69
C GLU A 11 30.54 7.71 29.81
N ASP A 12 30.96 8.94 30.15
CA ASP A 12 30.03 10.06 30.29
C ASP A 12 29.54 10.55 28.94
N LEU A 13 30.41 10.60 27.93
CA LEU A 13 30.01 10.87 26.53
C LEU A 13 29.06 9.82 26.02
N PHE A 14 29.35 8.53 26.22
CA PHE A 14 28.50 7.46 25.78
C PHE A 14 27.10 7.52 26.43
N LYS A 15 27.00 7.74 27.73
CA LYS A 15 25.72 7.93 28.44
C LYS A 15 24.94 9.11 27.89
N SER A 16 25.58 10.24 27.68
CA SER A 16 24.94 11.45 27.12
C SER A 16 24.37 11.19 25.70
N GLU A 17 25.11 10.50 24.86
CA GLU A 17 24.64 10.16 23.52
C GLU A 17 23.48 9.13 23.53
N ILE A 18 23.54 8.14 24.41
CA ILE A 18 22.44 7.17 24.60
C ILE A 18 21.16 7.86 25.09
N GLU A 19 21.27 8.81 26.01
CA GLU A 19 20.13 9.60 26.50
C GLU A 19 19.49 10.42 25.39
N LYS A 20 20.27 11.10 24.55
CA LYS A 20 19.78 11.86 23.38
C LYS A 20 19.10 10.96 22.35
N ILE A 21 19.70 9.82 22.04
CA ILE A 21 19.11 8.84 21.12
C ILE A 21 17.78 8.30 21.67
N THR A 22 17.72 8.01 22.97
CA THR A 22 16.51 7.52 23.62
C THR A 22 15.39 8.55 23.61
N GLU A 23 15.70 9.82 23.85
CA GLU A 23 14.73 10.92 23.79
C GLU A 23 14.21 11.13 22.37
N ALA A 24 15.09 11.14 21.37
CA ALA A 24 14.73 11.25 19.96
C ALA A 24 13.85 10.08 19.51
N ASN A 25 14.19 8.86 19.89
CA ASN A 25 13.40 7.66 19.57
C ASN A 25 12.01 7.68 20.24
N SER A 26 11.94 8.11 21.50
CA SER A 26 10.67 8.26 22.23
C SER A 26 9.77 9.28 21.57
N SER A 27 10.32 10.41 21.13
CA SER A 27 9.58 11.44 20.39
C SER A 27 9.09 10.94 19.05
N THR A 28 9.89 10.20 18.32
CA THR A 28 9.53 9.60 17.02
C THR A 28 8.43 8.56 17.17
N LEU A 29 8.54 7.69 18.18
CA LEU A 29 7.51 6.70 18.46
C LEU A 29 6.18 7.38 18.86
N ALA A 30 6.23 8.41 19.68
CA ALA A 30 5.04 9.15 20.08
C ALA A 30 4.34 9.80 18.86
N LYS A 31 5.10 10.41 17.95
CA LYS A 31 4.56 10.95 16.69
C LYS A 31 3.92 9.87 15.83
N TYR A 32 4.57 8.73 15.68
CA TYR A 32 4.07 7.59 14.91
C TYR A 32 2.74 7.08 15.48
N VAL A 33 2.67 6.86 16.80
CA VAL A 33 1.43 6.41 17.46
C VAL A 33 0.31 7.44 17.33
N MET A 34 0.64 8.74 17.51
CA MET A 34 -0.33 9.83 17.34
C MET A 34 -0.88 9.87 15.92
N HIS A 35 0.00 9.80 14.92
CA HIS A 35 -0.40 9.77 13.51
C HIS A 35 -1.39 8.63 13.25
N ARG A 36 -1.05 7.40 13.62
CA ARG A 36 -1.94 6.23 13.44
C ARG A 36 -3.29 6.41 14.13
N ASN A 37 -3.32 6.95 15.34
CA ASN A 37 -4.58 7.24 16.05
C ASN A 37 -5.45 8.25 15.28
N ILE A 38 -4.86 9.29 14.71
CA ILE A 38 -5.59 10.27 13.90
C ILE A 38 -6.18 9.59 12.67
N ILE A 39 -5.40 8.80 11.96
CA ILE A 39 -5.85 8.08 10.76
C ILE A 39 -6.98 7.10 11.08
N ILE A 40 -6.89 6.33 12.18
CA ILE A 40 -7.96 5.44 12.62
C ILE A 40 -9.26 6.21 12.87
N ARG A 41 -9.20 7.36 13.56
CA ARG A 41 -10.38 8.20 13.81
C ARG A 41 -10.98 8.75 12.52
N LEU A 42 -10.15 9.12 11.56
CA LEU A 42 -10.61 9.56 10.23
C LEU A 42 -11.29 8.40 9.48
N PHE A 43 -10.72 7.20 9.56
CA PHE A 43 -11.30 6.00 8.96
C PHE A 43 -12.65 5.67 9.58
N GLU A 44 -12.76 5.62 10.91
CA GLU A 44 -14.02 5.43 11.63
C GLU A 44 -15.06 6.49 11.24
N THR A 45 -14.64 7.75 11.13
CA THR A 45 -15.53 8.84 10.69
C THR A 45 -16.00 8.64 9.25
N GLY A 46 -15.14 8.11 8.39
CA GLY A 46 -15.49 7.75 7.01
C GLY A 46 -16.54 6.64 6.90
N LEU A 47 -16.56 5.73 7.86
CA LEU A 47 -17.50 4.61 7.94
C LEU A 47 -18.84 4.97 8.61
N ARG A 48 -18.95 6.15 9.23
CA ARG A 48 -20.20 6.59 9.89
C ARG A 48 -21.09 7.36 8.92
N LYS A 49 -22.39 7.34 9.22
CA LYS A 49 -23.33 8.22 8.54
C LYS A 49 -23.05 9.69 8.91
N THR A 50 -23.14 10.56 7.93
CA THR A 50 -23.12 12.00 8.13
C THR A 50 -24.42 12.47 8.80
N ASP A 51 -24.49 13.71 9.25
CA ASP A 51 -25.70 14.33 9.83
C ASP A 51 -26.89 14.31 8.86
N THR A 52 -26.62 14.20 7.56
CA THR A 52 -27.65 14.03 6.52
C THR A 52 -28.10 12.57 6.34
N GLY A 53 -27.62 11.63 7.16
CA GLY A 53 -27.96 10.22 7.13
C GLY A 53 -27.29 9.41 6.01
N LYS A 54 -26.37 10.02 5.25
CA LYS A 54 -25.64 9.36 4.15
C LYS A 54 -24.23 8.97 4.58
N PHE A 55 -23.71 7.89 4.03
CA PHE A 55 -22.30 7.57 4.17
C PHE A 55 -21.44 8.49 3.29
N LYS A 56 -20.19 8.72 3.71
CA LYS A 56 -19.20 9.39 2.87
C LYS A 56 -19.02 8.63 1.56
N LYS A 57 -18.56 9.33 0.53
CA LYS A 57 -18.23 8.70 -0.75
C LYS A 57 -17.07 7.72 -0.56
N GLU A 58 -17.03 6.69 -1.38
CA GLU A 58 -15.98 5.69 -1.47
C GLU A 58 -14.60 6.33 -1.62
N GLU A 59 -14.51 7.37 -2.46
CA GLU A 59 -13.32 8.18 -2.67
C GLU A 59 -12.66 8.68 -1.36
N TYR A 60 -13.44 8.96 -0.31
CA TYR A 60 -12.90 9.42 0.97
C TYR A 60 -12.04 8.32 1.63
N ILE A 61 -12.57 7.10 1.70
CA ILE A 61 -11.86 5.96 2.27
C ILE A 61 -10.69 5.57 1.37
N HIS A 62 -10.89 5.55 0.07
CA HIS A 62 -9.85 5.27 -0.90
C HIS A 62 -8.63 6.19 -0.72
N ASN A 63 -8.84 7.51 -0.76
CA ASN A 63 -7.75 8.47 -0.59
C ASN A 63 -7.12 8.45 0.82
N LEU A 64 -7.85 8.00 1.84
CA LEU A 64 -7.28 7.81 3.17
C LEU A 64 -6.32 6.62 3.20
N ILE A 65 -6.65 5.53 2.49
CA ILE A 65 -5.80 4.32 2.41
C ILE A 65 -4.62 4.57 1.47
N TYR A 66 -4.93 5.01 0.25
CA TYR A 66 -3.93 5.29 -0.80
C TYR A 66 -4.46 6.37 -1.76
N PRO A 67 -3.70 7.41 -2.06
CA PRO A 67 -4.15 8.48 -2.96
C PRO A 67 -4.50 7.96 -4.35
N GLN A 68 -5.66 8.35 -4.85
CA GLN A 68 -6.11 7.98 -6.20
C GLN A 68 -5.20 8.55 -7.28
N ARG A 69 -5.10 7.86 -8.41
CA ARG A 69 -4.29 8.21 -9.60
C ARG A 69 -2.80 8.33 -9.30
N LYS A 70 -2.33 7.57 -8.31
CA LYS A 70 -0.92 7.49 -7.92
C LYS A 70 -0.42 6.06 -7.98
N THR A 71 0.90 5.96 -8.18
CA THR A 71 1.62 4.70 -8.08
C THR A 71 2.68 4.81 -6.99
N SER A 72 3.32 3.70 -6.63
CA SER A 72 4.47 3.68 -5.73
C SER A 72 5.64 4.52 -6.24
N ASP A 73 5.70 4.81 -7.55
CA ASP A 73 6.73 5.69 -8.11
C ASP A 73 6.42 7.19 -7.88
N ASP A 74 5.17 7.53 -7.54
CA ASP A 74 4.71 8.92 -7.42
C ASP A 74 4.70 9.44 -5.98
N ILE A 75 4.68 8.54 -4.97
CA ILE A 75 4.52 8.92 -3.57
C ILE A 75 5.44 8.09 -2.66
N SER A 76 5.81 8.67 -1.53
CA SER A 76 6.56 7.98 -0.48
C SER A 76 5.67 7.10 0.40
N GLU A 77 6.29 6.19 1.15
CA GLU A 77 5.58 5.34 2.12
C GLU A 77 4.80 6.13 3.17
N GLU A 78 5.24 7.33 3.52
CA GLU A 78 4.58 8.19 4.49
C GLU A 78 3.29 8.84 3.95
N ALA A 79 3.11 8.85 2.62
CA ALA A 79 1.99 9.48 1.95
C ALA A 79 0.76 8.58 1.81
N HIS A 80 0.80 7.37 2.32
CA HIS A 80 -0.32 6.42 2.29
C HIS A 80 -0.52 5.71 3.63
N ASN A 81 -1.66 5.02 3.77
CA ASN A 81 -2.02 4.31 4.98
C ASN A 81 -2.44 2.85 4.70
N LEU A 82 -1.68 2.16 3.87
CA LEU A 82 -1.93 0.74 3.54
C LEU A 82 -1.94 -0.17 4.75
N TRP A 83 -1.25 0.21 5.82
CA TRP A 83 -1.27 -0.47 7.10
C TRP A 83 -2.67 -0.61 7.71
N LEU A 84 -3.65 0.21 7.30
CA LEU A 84 -5.06 0.04 7.68
C LEU A 84 -5.65 -1.29 7.18
N ILE A 85 -5.13 -1.84 6.11
CA ILE A 85 -5.53 -3.13 5.54
C ILE A 85 -4.54 -4.20 5.98
N ASP A 86 -3.27 -4.04 5.60
CA ASP A 86 -2.16 -4.91 5.97
C ASP A 86 -0.84 -4.17 5.78
N GLU A 87 0.00 -4.14 6.79
CA GLU A 87 1.31 -3.49 6.76
C GLU A 87 2.22 -4.03 5.66
N ARG A 88 2.09 -5.31 5.32
CA ARG A 88 2.87 -5.99 4.28
C ARG A 88 2.64 -5.43 2.88
N LEU A 89 1.48 -4.83 2.63
CA LEU A 89 1.16 -4.22 1.34
C LEU A 89 2.07 -3.05 0.97
N SER A 90 2.65 -2.38 1.97
CA SER A 90 3.61 -1.29 1.76
C SER A 90 4.93 -1.76 1.13
N TYR A 91 5.23 -3.05 1.20
CA TYR A 91 6.48 -3.64 0.67
C TYR A 91 6.33 -4.23 -0.73
N CYS A 92 5.16 -4.15 -1.34
CA CYS A 92 4.96 -4.64 -2.70
C CYS A 92 5.82 -3.85 -3.70
N SER A 93 6.37 -4.54 -4.69
CA SER A 93 7.30 -3.97 -5.68
C SER A 93 6.66 -2.87 -6.54
N TYR A 94 5.36 -2.92 -6.74
CA TYR A 94 4.61 -1.91 -7.45
C TYR A 94 3.17 -1.82 -6.95
N ILE A 95 2.70 -0.59 -6.76
CA ILE A 95 1.34 -0.28 -6.32
C ILE A 95 0.75 0.73 -7.29
N ALA A 96 -0.47 0.51 -7.74
CA ALA A 96 -1.21 1.42 -8.61
C ALA A 96 -2.63 1.63 -8.07
N SER A 97 -3.03 2.88 -7.90
CA SER A 97 -4.34 3.27 -7.37
C SER A 97 -5.11 4.07 -8.41
N ASP A 98 -6.30 3.59 -8.80
CA ASP A 98 -7.17 4.20 -9.81
C ASP A 98 -6.41 4.50 -11.14
N ILE A 99 -5.49 3.61 -11.52
CA ILE A 99 -4.72 3.70 -12.75
C ILE A 99 -5.30 2.75 -13.80
N PRO A 100 -5.53 3.21 -15.04
CA PRO A 100 -5.92 2.33 -16.13
C PRO A 100 -4.91 1.19 -16.32
N PHE A 101 -5.39 -0.05 -16.40
CA PHE A 101 -4.53 -1.21 -16.52
C PHE A 101 -4.79 -2.03 -17.79
N ASP A 102 -5.63 -1.49 -18.68
CA ASP A 102 -5.92 -2.09 -20.00
C ASP A 102 -6.27 -1.01 -21.03
N LYS A 103 -6.46 -1.43 -22.28
CA LYS A 103 -6.85 -0.55 -23.39
C LYS A 103 -8.26 0.01 -23.27
N GLU A 104 -9.13 -0.65 -22.51
CA GLU A 104 -10.51 -0.23 -22.24
C GLU A 104 -10.58 0.77 -21.09
N LYS A 105 -9.42 1.08 -20.47
CA LYS A 105 -9.24 2.02 -19.36
C LYS A 105 -9.98 1.60 -18.09
N GLU A 106 -10.19 0.30 -17.90
CA GLU A 106 -10.64 -0.19 -16.62
C GLU A 106 -9.58 0.03 -15.54
N ARG A 107 -10.05 0.25 -14.32
CA ARG A 107 -9.20 0.67 -13.20
C ARG A 107 -9.60 -0.08 -11.95
N PRO A 108 -8.77 -0.97 -11.44
CA PRO A 108 -8.90 -1.42 -10.07
C PRO A 108 -8.73 -0.24 -9.10
N ASP A 109 -9.43 -0.26 -7.98
CA ASP A 109 -9.21 0.76 -6.96
C ASP A 109 -7.76 0.73 -6.48
N ILE A 110 -7.24 -0.43 -6.08
CA ILE A 110 -5.82 -0.60 -5.78
C ILE A 110 -5.33 -1.94 -6.34
N LEU A 111 -4.26 -1.89 -7.10
CA LEU A 111 -3.55 -3.04 -7.67
C LEU A 111 -2.15 -3.10 -7.08
N PHE A 112 -1.79 -4.23 -6.51
CA PHE A 112 -0.45 -4.52 -6.02
C PHE A 112 0.17 -5.62 -6.88
N MET A 113 1.43 -5.44 -7.21
CA MET A 113 2.20 -6.43 -7.94
C MET A 113 3.54 -6.64 -7.26
N ASP A 114 3.87 -7.88 -7.00
CA ASP A 114 5.11 -8.23 -6.34
C ASP A 114 5.99 -9.11 -7.25
N ARG A 115 7.29 -8.85 -7.22
CA ARG A 115 8.29 -9.58 -7.98
C ARG A 115 9.02 -10.57 -7.09
N PRO A 116 9.57 -11.67 -7.66
CA PRO A 116 10.38 -12.59 -6.90
C PRO A 116 11.57 -11.86 -6.27
N PHE A 117 11.78 -12.08 -4.97
CA PHE A 117 12.91 -11.53 -4.24
C PHE A 117 14.24 -12.25 -4.58
N ALA A 118 14.15 -13.45 -5.12
CA ALA A 118 15.32 -14.26 -5.46
C ALA A 118 15.57 -14.20 -6.97
N VAL A 119 16.81 -13.88 -7.34
CA VAL A 119 17.33 -14.11 -8.68
C VAL A 119 17.49 -15.62 -8.82
N SER A 120 16.46 -16.31 -9.32
CA SER A 120 16.63 -17.68 -9.80
C SER A 120 16.85 -17.65 -11.30
N ASP A 121 17.76 -18.46 -11.81
CA ASP A 121 18.05 -18.58 -13.25
C ASP A 121 16.82 -18.99 -14.11
N SER A 122 15.71 -19.33 -13.45
CA SER A 122 14.44 -19.74 -14.08
C SER A 122 13.36 -18.64 -14.10
N ASN A 123 13.61 -17.45 -13.53
CA ASN A 123 12.62 -16.38 -13.53
C ASN A 123 12.61 -15.68 -14.88
N GLU A 124 11.54 -15.89 -15.65
CA GLU A 124 11.25 -15.09 -16.83
C GLU A 124 11.16 -13.61 -16.45
N GLU A 125 11.93 -12.77 -17.14
CA GLU A 125 11.99 -11.36 -16.88
C GLU A 125 10.59 -10.73 -16.99
N GLY A 126 10.14 -10.06 -15.92
CA GLY A 126 8.86 -9.35 -15.90
C GLY A 126 7.63 -10.16 -15.50
N VAL A 127 7.78 -11.38 -15.00
CA VAL A 127 6.68 -12.15 -14.39
C VAL A 127 6.52 -11.78 -12.92
N TYR A 128 5.29 -11.58 -12.47
CA TYR A 128 4.97 -11.29 -11.08
C TYR A 128 4.64 -12.56 -10.31
N ASP A 129 5.13 -12.68 -9.08
CA ASP A 129 4.87 -13.80 -8.19
C ASP A 129 3.50 -13.72 -7.55
N SER A 130 3.06 -12.50 -7.28
CA SER A 130 1.80 -12.25 -6.62
C SER A 130 1.15 -10.96 -7.14
N ILE A 131 -0.16 -11.02 -7.29
CA ILE A 131 -0.99 -9.88 -7.66
C ILE A 131 -2.16 -9.81 -6.69
N ILE A 132 -2.30 -8.67 -6.01
CA ILE A 132 -3.43 -8.41 -5.12
C ILE A 132 -4.25 -7.28 -5.71
N ILE A 133 -5.55 -7.48 -5.79
CA ILE A 133 -6.50 -6.47 -6.27
C ILE A 133 -7.48 -6.17 -5.15
N ILE A 134 -7.63 -4.90 -4.84
CA ILE A 134 -8.61 -4.41 -3.87
C ILE A 134 -9.63 -3.56 -4.60
N GLU A 135 -10.89 -3.87 -4.35
CA GLU A 135 -12.04 -3.11 -4.83
C GLU A 135 -12.81 -2.58 -3.62
N LEU A 136 -12.88 -1.27 -3.49
CA LEU A 136 -13.56 -0.60 -2.41
C LEU A 136 -15.00 -0.31 -2.81
N LYS A 137 -15.91 -0.40 -1.84
CA LYS A 137 -17.32 -0.07 -2.09
C LYS A 137 -17.87 0.76 -0.93
N ARG A 138 -18.79 1.63 -1.28
CA ARG A 138 -19.46 2.47 -0.30
C ARG A 138 -20.11 1.62 0.79
N PRO A 139 -19.95 1.95 2.08
CA PRO A 139 -20.56 1.21 3.17
C PRO A 139 -22.06 1.04 3.01
N MET A 140 -22.59 -0.13 3.35
CA MET A 140 -24.02 -0.48 3.32
C MET A 140 -24.73 -0.34 1.96
N ARG A 141 -24.00 -0.18 0.86
CA ARG A 141 -24.57 -0.28 -0.47
C ARG A 141 -24.83 -1.77 -0.79
N ASN A 142 -26.06 -2.09 -1.19
CA ASN A 142 -26.47 -3.47 -1.52
C ASN A 142 -27.26 -3.56 -2.85
N ASN A 143 -27.38 -2.45 -3.56
CA ASN A 143 -28.13 -2.35 -4.83
C ASN A 143 -27.17 -2.26 -6.03
N TYR A 144 -26.25 -3.20 -6.14
CA TYR A 144 -25.34 -3.28 -7.27
C TYR A 144 -26.04 -3.82 -8.51
N THR A 145 -25.81 -3.19 -9.65
CA THR A 145 -26.07 -3.81 -10.95
C THR A 145 -25.03 -4.91 -11.20
N LYS A 146 -25.23 -5.74 -12.21
CA LYS A 146 -24.28 -6.79 -12.56
C LYS A 146 -22.89 -6.22 -12.86
N ASP A 147 -22.84 -5.09 -13.56
CA ASP A 147 -21.58 -4.45 -13.96
C ASP A 147 -20.88 -3.71 -12.81
N GLU A 148 -21.63 -3.36 -11.75
CA GLU A 148 -21.09 -2.69 -10.56
C GLU A 148 -20.81 -3.65 -9.40
N ASN A 149 -21.11 -4.94 -9.55
CA ASN A 149 -20.86 -5.94 -8.52
C ASN A 149 -19.33 -6.08 -8.31
N PRO A 150 -18.81 -5.82 -7.09
CA PRO A 150 -17.37 -5.85 -6.85
C PRO A 150 -16.74 -7.23 -7.11
N ILE A 151 -17.49 -8.30 -6.90
CA ILE A 151 -17.01 -9.67 -7.15
C ILE A 151 -16.82 -9.89 -8.65
N ASP A 152 -17.82 -9.50 -9.46
CA ASP A 152 -17.75 -9.65 -10.92
C ASP A 152 -16.66 -8.76 -11.52
N GLN A 153 -16.46 -7.54 -10.97
CA GLN A 153 -15.36 -6.65 -11.34
C GLN A 153 -14.01 -7.29 -11.07
N LEU A 154 -13.78 -7.81 -9.86
CA LEU A 154 -12.53 -8.50 -9.51
C LEU A 154 -12.24 -9.70 -10.42
N TYR A 155 -13.24 -10.54 -10.69
CA TYR A 155 -13.07 -11.64 -11.65
C TYR A 155 -12.78 -11.15 -13.08
N GLY A 156 -13.36 -10.03 -13.47
CA GLY A 156 -13.05 -9.36 -14.75
C GLY A 156 -11.58 -8.97 -14.84
N TYR A 157 -11.04 -8.32 -13.81
CA TYR A 157 -9.64 -7.93 -13.74
C TYR A 157 -8.69 -9.14 -13.77
N VAL A 158 -8.96 -10.15 -12.95
CA VAL A 158 -8.16 -11.40 -12.93
C VAL A 158 -8.12 -12.06 -14.30
N ARG A 159 -9.27 -12.13 -14.99
CA ARG A 159 -9.36 -12.70 -16.34
C ARG A 159 -8.49 -11.91 -17.33
N LYS A 160 -8.58 -10.57 -17.32
CA LYS A 160 -7.78 -9.72 -18.21
C LYS A 160 -6.28 -9.87 -17.98
N ILE A 161 -5.87 -10.01 -16.73
CA ILE A 161 -4.46 -10.27 -16.38
C ILE A 161 -4.02 -11.62 -16.95
N ARG A 162 -4.79 -12.68 -16.71
CA ARG A 162 -4.49 -14.02 -17.22
C ARG A 162 -4.50 -14.12 -18.75
N ASP A 163 -5.38 -13.37 -19.40
CA ASP A 163 -5.45 -13.27 -20.87
C ASP A 163 -4.30 -12.41 -21.48
N GLY A 164 -3.41 -11.85 -20.65
CA GLY A 164 -2.31 -10.98 -21.11
C GLY A 164 -2.78 -9.64 -21.70
N LYS A 165 -3.99 -9.19 -21.32
CA LYS A 165 -4.56 -7.91 -21.77
C LYS A 165 -4.23 -6.75 -20.86
N ALA A 166 -3.76 -7.04 -19.63
CA ALA A 166 -3.40 -6.03 -18.64
C ALA A 166 -2.03 -5.40 -18.95
N GLU A 167 -1.93 -4.10 -18.72
CA GLU A 167 -0.74 -3.29 -18.94
C GLU A 167 -0.52 -2.36 -17.73
N ASP A 168 0.73 -2.07 -17.38
CA ASP A 168 1.03 -1.05 -16.38
C ASP A 168 0.85 0.37 -16.96
N ARG A 169 1.06 1.40 -16.12
CA ARG A 169 0.93 2.81 -16.56
C ARG A 169 1.86 3.20 -17.73
N TYR A 170 2.90 2.42 -17.98
CA TYR A 170 3.87 2.64 -19.06
C TYR A 170 3.57 1.81 -20.31
N GLY A 171 2.45 1.07 -20.33
CA GLY A 171 2.07 0.20 -21.44
C GLY A 171 2.82 -1.13 -21.48
N ARG A 172 3.55 -1.50 -20.41
CA ARG A 172 4.24 -2.78 -20.33
C ARG A 172 3.24 -3.85 -19.89
N LYS A 173 3.27 -5.02 -20.54
CA LYS A 173 2.38 -6.13 -20.21
C LYS A 173 2.61 -6.63 -18.79
N ILE A 174 1.51 -6.80 -18.05
CA ILE A 174 1.51 -7.50 -16.78
C ILE A 174 1.53 -9.00 -17.09
N ARG A 175 2.64 -9.66 -16.76
CA ARG A 175 2.84 -11.09 -17.03
C ARG A 175 2.65 -11.90 -15.76
N VAL A 176 1.98 -13.02 -15.92
CA VAL A 176 1.73 -13.99 -14.85
C VAL A 176 2.12 -15.38 -15.33
N SER A 177 2.51 -16.25 -14.41
CA SER A 177 2.75 -17.68 -14.63
C SER A 177 1.66 -18.52 -13.95
N GLU A 178 1.71 -19.82 -14.11
CA GLU A 178 0.81 -20.75 -13.41
C GLU A 178 1.01 -20.70 -11.88
N SER A 179 2.19 -20.31 -11.42
CA SER A 179 2.54 -20.19 -9.99
C SER A 179 2.16 -18.82 -9.38
N THR A 180 1.75 -17.83 -10.19
CA THR A 180 1.35 -16.50 -9.69
C THR A 180 0.11 -16.61 -8.80
N LYS A 181 0.20 -16.06 -7.60
CA LYS A 181 -0.84 -16.05 -6.57
C LYS A 181 -1.76 -14.85 -6.71
#